data_d14af05d42be97d07d7a25ff58c0ca63
#
_entry.id   d14af05d42be97d07d7a25ff58c0ca63
#
_cell.length_a   1.000
_cell.length_b   1.000
_cell.length_c   1.000
_cell.angle_alpha   90.00
_cell.angle_beta   90.00
_cell.angle_gamma   90.00
#
_symmetry.space_group_name_H-M   'P 1'
#
loop_
_entity.id
_entity.type
_entity.pdbx_description
1 polymer ?
#
loop_
_entity_poly.entity_id
_entity_poly.type
_entity_poly.pdbx_seq_one_letter_code
_entity_poly.pdbx_strand_id
1 'polypeptide(L)'
;ILEEVTEGTVEEGDTANIDYEGKLDGEAFEGGTAKDTDLEIGSGTFIDGFESGLIGKKVGETVDLNLTFPEDYGSEDLAGKDVVFKVTINSIQDESYPTYDTLNDEYVKDNYNDYYGVSTVEELKKYVSDSLENNNNSAVGDALTDKLKEISKISDIPDSLTKERTKELKSYYKGMAKYQDQEFADFLQNTYGMSEDDFNKQIKELMPDYIKSDLVWEAVAAKEGIKASGEDYDKFVDKMMSTLKFDKKDDLFDVYPETMVKRMYIEQEAKDKLIKQAKVKYVETTSEDTTEQTQSDGSEDTGNTDNTSENAEVKDTIDTTTGK
;
A
#
# COMPACT_ATOMS: atom_id res chain seq x y z
N ILE A 1 1.50 -7.62 -19.54
CA ILE A 1 1.52 -8.54 -20.70
C ILE A 1 2.99 -8.67 -21.07
N LEU A 2 3.52 -9.91 -21.02
CA LEU A 2 4.85 -10.20 -21.55
C LEU A 2 4.72 -10.19 -23.08
N GLU A 3 5.29 -9.21 -23.73
CA GLU A 3 5.38 -9.18 -25.19
C GLU A 3 6.77 -9.62 -25.63
N GLU A 4 6.85 -10.56 -26.56
CA GLU A 4 8.12 -10.89 -27.21
C GLU A 4 8.55 -9.73 -28.08
N VAL A 5 9.64 -9.09 -27.74
CA VAL A 5 10.25 -8.02 -28.52
C VAL A 5 11.37 -8.62 -29.36
N THR A 6 11.22 -8.50 -30.69
CA THR A 6 12.20 -9.01 -31.67
C THR A 6 13.26 -7.99 -32.06
N GLU A 7 13.25 -6.81 -31.46
CA GLU A 7 14.24 -5.74 -31.60
C GLU A 7 14.61 -5.22 -30.22
N GLY A 8 15.87 -4.97 -29.94
CA GLY A 8 16.30 -4.44 -28.65
C GLY A 8 17.69 -4.92 -28.26
N THR A 9 18.10 -4.58 -27.07
CA THR A 9 19.40 -4.93 -26.48
C THR A 9 19.11 -5.58 -25.12
N VAL A 10 19.71 -6.71 -24.85
CA VAL A 10 19.57 -7.45 -23.58
C VAL A 10 20.11 -6.59 -22.41
N GLU A 11 19.30 -6.45 -21.39
CA GLU A 11 19.65 -5.77 -20.12
C GLU A 11 19.55 -6.74 -18.94
N GLU A 12 20.10 -6.38 -17.80
CA GLU A 12 19.97 -7.17 -16.57
C GLU A 12 18.53 -7.15 -16.06
N GLY A 13 17.97 -8.32 -15.77
CA GLY A 13 16.57 -8.50 -15.39
C GLY A 13 15.64 -8.87 -16.54
N ASP A 14 16.09 -8.77 -17.81
CA ASP A 14 15.30 -9.22 -18.94
C ASP A 14 15.15 -10.74 -18.94
N THR A 15 14.04 -11.26 -19.44
CA THR A 15 13.92 -12.66 -19.85
C THR A 15 14.22 -12.79 -21.33
N ALA A 16 15.40 -13.31 -21.66
CA ALA A 16 15.82 -13.53 -23.05
C ALA A 16 15.44 -14.95 -23.50
N ASN A 17 14.79 -15.07 -24.66
CA ASN A 17 14.62 -16.34 -25.32
C ASN A 17 15.86 -16.62 -26.15
N ILE A 18 16.54 -17.76 -25.91
CA ILE A 18 17.83 -18.10 -26.52
C ILE A 18 17.88 -19.52 -27.11
N ASP A 19 18.69 -19.66 -28.13
CA ASP A 19 19.24 -20.95 -28.58
C ASP A 19 20.71 -21.02 -28.17
N TYR A 20 21.17 -22.12 -27.61
CA TYR A 20 22.59 -22.28 -27.31
C TYR A 20 23.14 -23.65 -27.65
N GLU A 21 24.43 -23.70 -28.04
CA GLU A 21 25.22 -24.91 -28.28
C GLU A 21 26.58 -24.77 -27.59
N GLY A 22 26.82 -25.59 -26.53
CA GLY A 22 28.08 -25.68 -25.83
C GLY A 22 29.03 -26.72 -26.46
N LYS A 23 30.30 -26.36 -26.63
CA LYS A 23 31.35 -27.21 -27.15
C LYS A 23 32.55 -27.27 -26.23
N LEU A 24 32.96 -28.48 -25.91
CA LEU A 24 34.20 -28.78 -25.21
C LEU A 24 35.23 -29.30 -26.24
N ASP A 25 36.39 -28.65 -26.35
CA ASP A 25 37.41 -28.99 -27.33
C ASP A 25 36.88 -29.04 -28.80
N GLY A 26 35.82 -28.27 -29.10
CA GLY A 26 35.20 -28.19 -30.43
C GLY A 26 34.10 -29.24 -30.66
N GLU A 27 33.83 -30.14 -29.76
CA GLU A 27 32.75 -31.14 -29.81
C GLU A 27 31.61 -30.79 -28.89
N ALA A 28 30.35 -30.93 -29.34
CA ALA A 28 29.17 -30.70 -28.51
C ALA A 28 29.07 -31.78 -27.43
N PHE A 29 28.70 -31.40 -26.21
CA PHE A 29 28.54 -32.31 -25.10
C PHE A 29 27.07 -32.48 -24.69
N GLU A 30 26.75 -33.55 -23.99
CA GLU A 30 25.42 -33.88 -23.52
C GLU A 30 24.92 -32.82 -22.51
N GLY A 31 23.72 -32.28 -22.74
CA GLY A 31 23.14 -31.20 -21.92
C GLY A 31 23.63 -29.79 -22.28
N GLY A 32 24.64 -29.67 -23.18
CA GLY A 32 25.18 -28.36 -23.60
C GLY A 32 24.39 -27.66 -24.70
N THR A 33 23.26 -28.23 -25.18
CA THR A 33 22.50 -27.67 -26.31
C THR A 33 21.02 -27.60 -25.99
N ALA A 34 20.42 -26.45 -26.20
CA ALA A 34 18.97 -26.27 -26.15
C ALA A 34 18.54 -25.18 -27.16
N LYS A 35 17.25 -25.15 -27.43
CA LYS A 35 16.61 -24.17 -28.29
C LYS A 35 15.35 -23.64 -27.61
N ASP A 36 15.00 -22.43 -27.99
CA ASP A 36 13.75 -21.79 -27.55
C ASP A 36 13.64 -21.82 -26.01
N THR A 37 14.73 -21.40 -25.34
CA THR A 37 14.87 -21.47 -23.90
C THR A 37 14.80 -20.07 -23.32
N ASP A 38 13.85 -19.83 -22.41
CA ASP A 38 13.75 -18.58 -21.68
C ASP A 38 14.78 -18.56 -20.54
N LEU A 39 15.55 -17.48 -20.47
CA LEU A 39 16.56 -17.22 -19.49
C LEU A 39 16.41 -15.83 -18.89
N GLU A 40 16.16 -15.76 -17.59
CA GLU A 40 16.21 -14.50 -16.85
C GLU A 40 17.66 -14.09 -16.61
N ILE A 41 18.04 -12.94 -17.16
CA ILE A 41 19.40 -12.39 -17.10
C ILE A 41 19.68 -11.85 -15.69
N GLY A 42 20.68 -12.42 -15.03
CA GLY A 42 21.01 -12.12 -13.62
C GLY A 42 20.46 -13.16 -12.64
N SER A 43 19.74 -14.19 -13.11
CA SER A 43 19.20 -15.25 -12.25
C SER A 43 20.27 -16.17 -11.63
N GLY A 44 21.46 -16.27 -12.26
CA GLY A 44 22.53 -17.17 -11.83
C GLY A 44 22.22 -18.64 -12.08
N THR A 45 21.31 -18.96 -13.00
CA THR A 45 20.96 -20.35 -13.37
C THR A 45 21.98 -21.01 -14.29
N PHE A 46 22.78 -20.21 -14.98
CA PHE A 46 23.88 -20.68 -15.83
C PHE A 46 25.23 -20.45 -15.16
N ILE A 47 26.29 -21.04 -15.71
CA ILE A 47 27.65 -20.85 -15.21
C ILE A 47 28.09 -19.40 -15.31
N ASP A 48 29.02 -19.01 -14.44
CA ASP A 48 29.53 -17.64 -14.37
C ASP A 48 29.99 -17.10 -15.71
N GLY A 49 29.53 -15.90 -16.05
CA GLY A 49 29.85 -15.25 -17.30
C GLY A 49 28.87 -15.53 -18.44
N PHE A 50 27.98 -16.52 -18.35
CA PHE A 50 27.02 -16.82 -19.41
C PHE A 50 26.00 -15.69 -19.57
N GLU A 51 25.25 -15.41 -18.50
CA GLU A 51 24.19 -14.38 -18.51
C GLU A 51 24.78 -12.98 -18.71
N SER A 52 25.83 -12.64 -17.99
CA SER A 52 26.53 -11.34 -18.13
C SER A 52 27.17 -11.14 -19.51
N GLY A 53 27.55 -12.20 -20.20
CA GLY A 53 28.06 -12.15 -21.56
C GLY A 53 27.02 -11.82 -22.64
N LEU A 54 25.73 -11.91 -22.28
CA LEU A 54 24.59 -11.54 -23.15
C LEU A 54 24.17 -10.08 -22.98
N ILE A 55 24.48 -9.45 -21.82
CA ILE A 55 24.14 -8.06 -21.56
C ILE A 55 24.79 -7.16 -22.64
N GLY A 56 23.99 -6.23 -23.18
CA GLY A 56 24.41 -5.33 -24.26
C GLY A 56 24.41 -5.93 -25.65
N LYS A 57 24.01 -7.20 -25.80
CA LYS A 57 23.83 -7.86 -27.12
C LYS A 57 22.44 -7.61 -27.66
N LYS A 58 22.33 -7.59 -28.98
CA LYS A 58 21.07 -7.32 -29.68
C LYS A 58 20.28 -8.60 -29.93
N VAL A 59 18.98 -8.48 -29.95
CA VAL A 59 18.08 -9.51 -30.44
C VAL A 59 18.46 -9.85 -31.88
N GLY A 60 18.49 -11.16 -32.21
CA GLY A 60 18.98 -11.70 -33.48
C GLY A 60 20.50 -11.87 -33.57
N GLU A 61 21.27 -11.38 -32.56
CA GLU A 61 22.74 -11.56 -32.54
C GLU A 61 23.09 -12.99 -32.10
N THR A 62 24.13 -13.54 -32.72
CA THR A 62 24.76 -14.79 -32.26
C THR A 62 26.14 -14.47 -31.70
N VAL A 63 26.40 -14.89 -30.48
CA VAL A 63 27.65 -14.62 -29.75
C VAL A 63 28.33 -15.91 -29.34
N ASP A 64 29.67 -15.92 -29.31
CA ASP A 64 30.45 -17.02 -28.75
C ASP A 64 30.95 -16.59 -27.36
N LEU A 65 30.49 -17.29 -26.32
CA LEU A 65 30.88 -17.09 -24.94
C LEU A 65 31.96 -18.11 -24.57
N ASN A 66 33.17 -17.63 -24.24
CA ASN A 66 34.27 -18.46 -23.76
C ASN A 66 34.24 -18.49 -22.21
N LEU A 67 33.86 -19.62 -21.65
CA LEU A 67 33.60 -19.77 -20.21
C LEU A 67 34.35 -20.97 -19.67
N THR A 68 34.43 -21.05 -18.33
CA THR A 68 35.03 -22.19 -17.63
C THR A 68 34.03 -22.75 -16.64
N PHE A 69 33.77 -24.02 -16.66
CA PHE A 69 32.94 -24.67 -15.64
C PHE A 69 33.57 -24.55 -14.24
N PRO A 70 32.79 -24.29 -13.19
CA PRO A 70 33.32 -24.32 -11.80
C PRO A 70 34.01 -25.64 -11.47
N GLU A 71 35.02 -25.59 -10.59
CA GLU A 71 35.75 -26.79 -10.16
C GLU A 71 34.86 -27.82 -9.39
N ASP A 72 33.78 -27.31 -8.79
CA ASP A 72 32.79 -28.09 -8.04
C ASP A 72 31.51 -28.36 -8.86
N TYR A 73 31.58 -28.22 -10.17
CA TYR A 73 30.45 -28.51 -11.05
C TYR A 73 29.98 -29.97 -10.95
N GLY A 74 28.66 -30.19 -10.92
CA GLY A 74 28.04 -31.48 -10.65
C GLY A 74 28.42 -32.62 -11.62
N SER A 75 29.00 -32.33 -12.78
CA SER A 75 29.54 -33.28 -13.73
C SER A 75 31.08 -33.31 -13.64
N GLU A 76 31.67 -34.40 -13.18
CA GLU A 76 33.12 -34.58 -13.14
C GLU A 76 33.79 -34.44 -14.52
N ASP A 77 33.05 -34.76 -15.58
CA ASP A 77 33.53 -34.64 -16.94
C ASP A 77 33.60 -33.19 -17.46
N LEU A 78 32.95 -32.27 -16.79
CA LEU A 78 32.89 -30.84 -17.17
C LEU A 78 33.59 -29.92 -16.18
N ALA A 79 33.72 -30.33 -14.89
CA ALA A 79 34.30 -29.52 -13.82
C ALA A 79 35.70 -29.01 -14.18
N GLY A 80 35.90 -27.68 -14.04
CA GLY A 80 37.15 -26.97 -14.31
C GLY A 80 37.52 -26.88 -15.79
N LYS A 81 36.68 -27.34 -16.73
CA LYS A 81 36.98 -27.30 -18.17
C LYS A 81 36.51 -26.06 -18.87
N ASP A 82 37.34 -25.62 -19.84
CA ASP A 82 36.97 -24.51 -20.72
C ASP A 82 35.93 -24.96 -21.76
N VAL A 83 34.94 -24.13 -21.97
CA VAL A 83 33.81 -24.38 -22.87
C VAL A 83 33.53 -23.14 -23.74
N VAL A 84 33.07 -23.36 -24.95
CA VAL A 84 32.56 -22.29 -25.82
C VAL A 84 31.07 -22.52 -26.03
N PHE A 85 30.26 -21.59 -25.56
CA PHE A 85 28.82 -21.54 -25.85
C PHE A 85 28.55 -20.59 -27.00
N LYS A 86 27.99 -21.11 -28.06
CA LYS A 86 27.43 -20.31 -29.15
C LYS A 86 25.96 -20.05 -28.83
N VAL A 87 25.63 -18.80 -28.55
CA VAL A 87 24.29 -18.38 -28.11
C VAL A 87 23.68 -17.44 -29.15
N THR A 88 22.45 -17.73 -29.54
CA THR A 88 21.62 -16.84 -30.39
C THR A 88 20.50 -16.31 -29.56
N ILE A 89 20.31 -15.00 -29.56
CA ILE A 89 19.22 -14.31 -28.85
C ILE A 89 18.04 -14.20 -29.81
N ASN A 90 16.95 -14.90 -29.54
CA ASN A 90 15.77 -14.97 -30.41
C ASN A 90 14.83 -13.78 -30.17
N SER A 91 14.56 -13.46 -28.91
CA SER A 91 13.70 -12.37 -28.45
C SER A 91 14.04 -11.98 -27.03
N ILE A 92 13.51 -10.86 -26.59
CA ILE A 92 13.48 -10.44 -25.17
C ILE A 92 12.01 -10.35 -24.79
N GLN A 93 11.64 -10.86 -23.63
CA GLN A 93 10.35 -10.57 -23.04
C GLN A 93 10.48 -9.24 -22.30
N ASP A 94 9.80 -8.23 -22.79
CA ASP A 94 9.69 -6.94 -22.13
C ASP A 94 8.36 -6.89 -21.37
N GLU A 95 8.42 -6.59 -20.07
CA GLU A 95 7.22 -6.19 -19.34
C GLU A 95 6.88 -4.76 -19.72
N SER A 96 6.32 -4.59 -20.93
CA SER A 96 5.83 -3.28 -21.32
C SER A 96 4.59 -2.91 -20.52
N TYR A 97 4.80 -2.16 -19.46
CA TYR A 97 3.70 -1.43 -18.82
C TYR A 97 3.33 -0.25 -19.73
N PRO A 98 2.04 -0.05 -20.03
CA PRO A 98 1.67 1.13 -20.79
C PRO A 98 2.07 2.38 -20.01
N THR A 99 2.73 3.31 -20.70
CA THR A 99 2.98 4.64 -20.15
C THR A 99 1.66 5.40 -20.02
N TYR A 100 1.67 6.54 -19.34
CA TYR A 100 0.50 7.40 -19.22
C TYR A 100 -0.15 7.73 -20.58
N ASP A 101 0.65 7.89 -21.62
CA ASP A 101 0.20 8.26 -22.97
C ASP A 101 -0.31 7.06 -23.80
N THR A 102 0.15 5.85 -23.47
CA THR A 102 -0.22 4.60 -24.18
C THR A 102 -1.28 3.78 -23.44
N LEU A 103 -1.62 4.16 -22.20
CA LEU A 103 -2.65 3.52 -21.38
C LEU A 103 -4.01 3.53 -22.14
N ASN A 104 -4.65 2.38 -22.24
CA ASN A 104 -5.93 2.21 -22.93
C ASN A 104 -6.97 1.49 -22.05
N ASP A 105 -8.24 1.54 -22.49
CA ASP A 105 -9.36 0.99 -21.71
C ASP A 105 -9.29 -0.54 -21.58
N GLU A 106 -8.76 -1.25 -22.57
CA GLU A 106 -8.60 -2.70 -22.54
C GLU A 106 -7.64 -3.11 -21.43
N TYR A 107 -6.47 -2.47 -21.38
CA TYR A 107 -5.49 -2.70 -20.31
C TYR A 107 -6.05 -2.38 -18.92
N VAL A 108 -6.75 -1.25 -18.77
CA VAL A 108 -7.37 -0.85 -17.49
C VAL A 108 -8.40 -1.88 -17.05
N LYS A 109 -9.25 -2.34 -17.95
CA LYS A 109 -10.27 -3.33 -17.65
C LYS A 109 -9.67 -4.67 -17.21
N ASP A 110 -8.63 -5.13 -17.90
CA ASP A 110 -8.03 -6.44 -17.66
C ASP A 110 -7.19 -6.47 -16.37
N ASN A 111 -6.57 -5.34 -15.99
CA ASN A 111 -5.65 -5.30 -14.85
C ASN A 111 -6.21 -4.64 -13.59
N TYR A 112 -7.23 -3.77 -13.70
CA TYR A 112 -7.71 -2.97 -12.56
C TYR A 112 -9.20 -3.17 -12.23
N ASN A 113 -9.99 -3.80 -13.12
CA ASN A 113 -11.43 -3.94 -12.89
C ASN A 113 -11.78 -4.77 -11.66
N ASP A 114 -11.13 -5.93 -11.49
CA ASP A 114 -11.42 -6.85 -10.39
C ASP A 114 -11.08 -6.25 -9.00
N TYR A 115 -10.07 -5.38 -8.95
CA TYR A 115 -9.59 -4.79 -7.69
C TYR A 115 -10.25 -3.45 -7.37
N TYR A 116 -10.47 -2.62 -8.37
CA TYR A 116 -10.90 -1.22 -8.20
C TYR A 116 -12.26 -0.92 -8.85
N GLY A 117 -12.83 -1.86 -9.59
CA GLY A 117 -14.12 -1.69 -10.28
C GLY A 117 -14.07 -0.66 -11.42
N VAL A 118 -12.88 -0.40 -12.00
CA VAL A 118 -12.68 0.55 -13.08
C VAL A 118 -12.42 -0.19 -14.39
N SER A 119 -12.97 0.30 -15.50
CA SER A 119 -12.92 -0.36 -16.82
C SER A 119 -12.40 0.55 -17.93
N THR A 120 -12.19 1.83 -17.63
CA THR A 120 -11.70 2.81 -18.59
C THR A 120 -10.59 3.66 -18.01
N VAL A 121 -9.77 4.24 -18.87
CA VAL A 121 -8.70 5.18 -18.48
C VAL A 121 -9.28 6.39 -17.74
N GLU A 122 -10.46 6.87 -18.15
CA GLU A 122 -11.14 8.00 -17.48
C GLU A 122 -11.57 7.62 -16.06
N GLU A 123 -12.16 6.43 -15.88
CA GLU A 123 -12.53 5.93 -14.55
C GLU A 123 -11.32 5.70 -13.66
N LEU A 124 -10.21 5.15 -14.19
CA LEU A 124 -8.96 4.98 -13.45
C LEU A 124 -8.38 6.34 -13.02
N LYS A 125 -8.30 7.31 -13.92
CA LYS A 125 -7.82 8.67 -13.60
C LYS A 125 -8.67 9.32 -12.52
N LYS A 126 -10.00 9.18 -12.64
CA LYS A 126 -10.93 9.67 -11.61
C LYS A 126 -10.71 8.96 -10.27
N TYR A 127 -10.59 7.64 -10.26
CA TYR A 127 -10.32 6.85 -9.06
C TYR A 127 -9.03 7.31 -8.36
N VAL A 128 -7.93 7.46 -9.12
CA VAL A 128 -6.64 7.93 -8.59
C VAL A 128 -6.77 9.36 -8.04
N SER A 129 -7.43 10.26 -8.78
CA SER A 129 -7.66 11.64 -8.35
C SER A 129 -8.47 11.71 -7.05
N ASP A 130 -9.59 10.97 -6.99
CA ASP A 130 -10.44 10.91 -5.80
C ASP A 130 -9.68 10.30 -4.60
N SER A 131 -8.84 9.29 -4.84
CA SER A 131 -8.02 8.66 -3.80
C SER A 131 -6.96 9.61 -3.24
N LEU A 132 -6.28 10.36 -4.10
CA LEU A 132 -5.30 11.38 -3.70
C LEU A 132 -5.98 12.51 -2.93
N GLU A 133 -7.15 12.99 -3.38
CA GLU A 133 -7.91 14.01 -2.68
C GLU A 133 -8.35 13.52 -1.30
N ASN A 134 -8.85 12.28 -1.20
CA ASN A 134 -9.26 11.69 0.07
C ASN A 134 -8.07 11.53 1.03
N ASN A 135 -6.91 11.08 0.55
CA ASN A 135 -5.71 10.95 1.37
C ASN A 135 -5.22 12.32 1.87
N ASN A 136 -5.18 13.32 0.99
CA ASN A 136 -4.82 14.67 1.36
C ASN A 136 -5.81 15.26 2.38
N ASN A 137 -7.11 15.08 2.17
CA ASN A 137 -8.14 15.54 3.10
C ASN A 137 -8.04 14.84 4.46
N SER A 138 -7.67 13.56 4.50
CA SER A 138 -7.41 12.82 5.74
C SER A 138 -6.24 13.44 6.49
N ALA A 139 -5.09 13.62 5.84
CA ALA A 139 -3.90 14.20 6.45
C ALA A 139 -4.14 15.63 6.97
N VAL A 140 -4.84 16.47 6.20
CA VAL A 140 -5.24 17.81 6.65
C VAL A 140 -6.22 17.74 7.83
N GLY A 141 -7.15 16.77 7.83
CA GLY A 141 -8.08 16.54 8.93
C GLY A 141 -7.39 16.15 10.23
N ASP A 142 -6.35 15.30 10.14
CA ASP A 142 -5.57 14.88 11.31
C ASP A 142 -4.72 16.04 11.86
N ALA A 143 -4.05 16.79 11.00
CA ALA A 143 -3.33 17.99 11.38
C ALA A 143 -4.24 19.07 12.02
N LEU A 144 -5.46 19.24 11.49
CA LEU A 144 -6.47 20.11 12.12
C LEU A 144 -6.88 19.60 13.50
N THR A 145 -7.05 18.29 13.67
CA THR A 145 -7.39 17.67 14.95
C THR A 145 -6.31 17.96 15.98
N ASP A 146 -5.04 17.74 15.63
CA ASP A 146 -3.93 17.99 16.54
C ASP A 146 -3.78 19.47 16.87
N LYS A 147 -3.93 20.33 15.87
CA LYS A 147 -3.88 21.78 16.11
C LYS A 147 -5.03 22.27 16.98
N LEU A 148 -6.24 21.75 16.77
CA LEU A 148 -7.39 22.06 17.63
C LEU A 148 -7.18 21.57 19.06
N LYS A 149 -6.61 20.37 19.27
CA LYS A 149 -6.24 19.87 20.61
C LYS A 149 -5.21 20.78 21.29
N GLU A 150 -4.19 21.22 20.56
CA GLU A 150 -3.12 22.09 21.07
C GLU A 150 -3.66 23.45 21.54
N ILE A 151 -4.48 24.11 20.71
CA ILE A 151 -4.99 25.46 21.02
C ILE A 151 -6.20 25.47 21.96
N SER A 152 -6.85 24.33 22.16
CA SER A 152 -8.05 24.23 22.99
C SER A 152 -7.72 24.12 24.46
N LYS A 153 -8.47 24.84 25.29
CA LYS A 153 -8.42 24.68 26.74
C LYS A 153 -9.44 23.61 27.15
N ILE A 154 -9.00 22.37 27.18
CA ILE A 154 -9.83 21.25 27.62
C ILE A 154 -9.66 21.13 29.13
N SER A 155 -10.76 21.29 29.89
CA SER A 155 -10.78 21.05 31.31
C SER A 155 -10.65 19.55 31.63
N ASP A 156 -10.51 19.21 32.91
CA ASP A 156 -10.45 17.82 33.35
C ASP A 156 -11.64 17.02 32.78
N ILE A 157 -11.34 15.89 32.19
CA ILE A 157 -12.36 14.99 31.60
C ILE A 157 -13.07 14.28 32.75
N PRO A 158 -14.41 14.41 32.87
CA PRO A 158 -15.15 13.74 33.93
C PRO A 158 -15.04 12.21 33.86
N ASP A 159 -14.90 11.53 34.99
CA ASP A 159 -14.89 10.06 35.06
C ASP A 159 -16.14 9.43 34.42
N SER A 160 -17.30 10.09 34.52
CA SER A 160 -18.54 9.63 33.89
C SER A 160 -18.44 9.58 32.39
N LEU A 161 -17.84 10.59 31.76
CA LEU A 161 -17.63 10.64 30.31
C LEU A 161 -16.62 9.56 29.86
N THR A 162 -15.51 9.41 30.60
CA THR A 162 -14.51 8.37 30.34
C THR A 162 -15.14 6.97 30.40
N LYS A 163 -15.97 6.71 31.40
CA LYS A 163 -16.68 5.42 31.53
C LYS A 163 -17.67 5.19 30.38
N GLU A 164 -18.40 6.22 30.00
CA GLU A 164 -19.37 6.17 28.90
C GLU A 164 -18.67 5.84 27.57
N ARG A 165 -17.63 6.58 27.19
CA ARG A 165 -16.87 6.37 25.97
C ARG A 165 -16.16 5.00 25.95
N THR A 166 -15.59 4.59 27.10
CA THR A 166 -14.98 3.26 27.24
C THR A 166 -16.02 2.16 27.02
N LYS A 167 -17.21 2.28 27.59
CA LYS A 167 -18.28 1.28 27.40
C LYS A 167 -18.72 1.22 25.95
N GLU A 168 -18.89 2.36 25.32
CA GLU A 168 -19.32 2.46 23.93
C GLU A 168 -18.28 1.85 22.98
N LEU A 169 -17.00 2.18 23.13
CA LEU A 169 -15.93 1.60 22.33
C LEU A 169 -15.83 0.08 22.49
N LYS A 170 -15.97 -0.42 23.72
CA LYS A 170 -16.07 -1.88 23.96
C LYS A 170 -17.30 -2.51 23.32
N SER A 171 -18.44 -1.81 23.30
CA SER A 171 -19.65 -2.31 22.64
C SER A 171 -19.44 -2.43 21.13
N TYR A 172 -18.77 -1.46 20.52
CA TYR A 172 -18.37 -1.50 19.13
C TYR A 172 -17.53 -2.75 18.79
N TYR A 173 -16.43 -2.98 19.51
CA TYR A 173 -15.57 -4.14 19.27
C TYR A 173 -16.29 -5.49 19.49
N LYS A 174 -17.18 -5.56 20.50
CA LYS A 174 -18.04 -6.73 20.71
C LYS A 174 -19.08 -6.92 19.60
N GLY A 175 -19.61 -5.81 19.09
CA GLY A 175 -20.49 -5.83 17.93
C GLY A 175 -19.79 -6.37 16.69
N MET A 176 -18.53 -5.94 16.45
CA MET A 176 -17.70 -6.44 15.35
C MET A 176 -17.42 -7.94 15.49
N ALA A 177 -17.06 -8.42 16.67
CA ALA A 177 -16.86 -9.85 16.92
C ALA A 177 -18.12 -10.65 16.60
N LYS A 178 -19.28 -10.22 17.11
CA LYS A 178 -20.59 -10.83 16.85
C LYS A 178 -20.95 -10.82 15.36
N TYR A 179 -20.68 -9.72 14.67
CA TYR A 179 -20.93 -9.60 13.23
C TYR A 179 -20.08 -10.57 12.40
N GLN A 180 -18.89 -10.91 12.88
CA GLN A 180 -18.00 -11.90 12.28
C GLN A 180 -18.22 -13.34 12.81
N ASP A 181 -19.30 -13.56 13.58
CA ASP A 181 -19.62 -14.85 14.21
C ASP A 181 -18.47 -15.42 15.06
N GLN A 182 -17.79 -14.53 15.81
CA GLN A 182 -16.66 -14.88 16.68
C GLN A 182 -16.96 -14.54 18.15
N GLU A 183 -16.41 -15.35 19.06
CA GLU A 183 -16.31 -14.95 20.47
C GLU A 183 -15.34 -13.78 20.61
N PHE A 184 -15.61 -12.87 21.54
CA PHE A 184 -14.87 -11.62 21.65
C PHE A 184 -13.38 -11.81 21.90
N ALA A 185 -13.00 -12.79 22.72
CA ALA A 185 -11.60 -13.10 23.00
C ALA A 185 -10.87 -13.63 21.74
N ASP A 186 -11.54 -14.51 20.98
CA ASP A 186 -11.00 -15.06 19.73
C ASP A 186 -10.87 -13.98 18.66
N PHE A 187 -11.85 -13.07 18.55
CA PHE A 187 -11.79 -11.92 17.66
C PHE A 187 -10.58 -11.02 17.96
N LEU A 188 -10.34 -10.70 19.24
CA LEU A 188 -9.20 -9.89 19.63
C LEU A 188 -7.87 -10.58 19.32
N GLN A 189 -7.77 -11.89 19.58
CA GLN A 189 -6.56 -12.65 19.28
C GLN A 189 -6.30 -12.78 17.78
N ASN A 190 -7.35 -13.11 16.99
CA ASN A 190 -7.21 -13.35 15.56
C ASN A 190 -6.98 -12.08 14.75
N THR A 191 -7.62 -10.96 15.16
CA THR A 191 -7.59 -9.70 14.40
C THR A 191 -6.46 -8.78 14.84
N TYR A 192 -6.14 -8.76 16.14
CA TYR A 192 -5.21 -7.79 16.72
C TYR A 192 -4.03 -8.43 17.47
N GLY A 193 -4.00 -9.76 17.61
CA GLY A 193 -2.93 -10.48 18.32
C GLY A 193 -2.88 -10.19 19.83
N MET A 194 -4.00 -9.77 20.45
CA MET A 194 -4.02 -9.32 21.84
C MET A 194 -5.05 -10.03 22.71
N SER A 195 -4.78 -10.11 24.01
CA SER A 195 -5.72 -10.59 25.01
C SER A 195 -6.77 -9.53 25.39
N GLU A 196 -7.88 -9.94 26.05
CA GLU A 196 -8.86 -8.98 26.58
C GLU A 196 -8.23 -8.04 27.64
N ASP A 197 -7.25 -8.50 28.40
CA ASP A 197 -6.56 -7.67 29.41
C ASP A 197 -5.70 -6.60 28.73
N ASP A 198 -4.95 -6.96 27.68
CA ASP A 198 -4.16 -6.01 26.89
C ASP A 198 -5.05 -5.00 26.19
N PHE A 199 -6.14 -5.43 25.61
CA PHE A 199 -7.15 -4.56 25.02
C PHE A 199 -7.73 -3.56 26.05
N ASN A 200 -8.07 -4.04 27.23
CA ASN A 200 -8.59 -3.19 28.31
C ASN A 200 -7.56 -2.14 28.78
N LYS A 201 -6.27 -2.54 28.83
CA LYS A 201 -5.16 -1.65 29.16
C LYS A 201 -4.98 -0.59 28.08
N GLN A 202 -4.93 -0.99 26.83
CA GLN A 202 -4.76 -0.09 25.69
C GLN A 202 -5.90 0.92 25.57
N ILE A 203 -7.16 0.49 25.71
CA ILE A 203 -8.30 1.42 25.73
C ILE A 203 -8.14 2.45 26.85
N LYS A 204 -7.74 2.04 28.05
CA LYS A 204 -7.56 2.96 29.16
C LYS A 204 -6.50 4.02 28.87
N GLU A 205 -5.41 3.64 28.20
CA GLU A 205 -4.32 4.54 27.84
C GLU A 205 -4.72 5.53 26.75
N LEU A 206 -5.45 5.06 25.72
CA LEU A 206 -5.86 5.88 24.58
C LEU A 206 -7.09 6.76 24.85
N MET A 207 -7.94 6.39 25.80
CA MET A 207 -9.23 7.03 26.01
C MET A 207 -9.15 8.55 26.29
N PRO A 208 -8.19 9.07 27.06
CA PRO A 208 -8.10 10.50 27.30
C PRO A 208 -7.89 11.32 26.02
N ASP A 209 -7.04 10.84 25.10
CA ASP A 209 -6.78 11.52 23.84
C ASP A 209 -7.95 11.39 22.87
N TYR A 210 -8.55 10.20 22.80
CA TYR A 210 -9.77 9.94 22.04
C TYR A 210 -10.90 10.91 22.43
N ILE A 211 -11.17 11.07 23.74
CA ILE A 211 -12.18 12.01 24.24
C ILE A 211 -11.84 13.45 23.88
N LYS A 212 -10.56 13.85 23.97
CA LYS A 212 -10.14 15.20 23.58
C LYS A 212 -10.44 15.47 22.11
N SER A 213 -10.16 14.50 21.22
CA SER A 213 -10.50 14.60 19.81
C SER A 213 -12.00 14.75 19.59
N ASP A 214 -12.83 13.92 20.25
CA ASP A 214 -14.29 14.05 20.20
C ASP A 214 -14.75 15.47 20.61
N LEU A 215 -14.27 15.96 21.75
CA LEU A 215 -14.69 17.24 22.33
C LEU A 215 -14.32 18.44 21.46
N VAL A 216 -13.17 18.45 20.80
CA VAL A 216 -12.80 19.57 19.91
C VAL A 216 -13.71 19.61 18.69
N TRP A 217 -14.05 18.46 18.12
CA TRP A 217 -14.95 18.39 16.96
C TRP A 217 -16.40 18.67 17.33
N GLU A 218 -16.87 18.21 18.49
CA GLU A 218 -18.19 18.59 19.03
C GLU A 218 -18.28 20.12 19.25
N ALA A 219 -17.21 20.77 19.72
CA ALA A 219 -17.16 22.21 19.92
C ALA A 219 -17.19 22.98 18.56
N VAL A 220 -16.44 22.50 17.57
CA VAL A 220 -16.48 23.05 16.20
C VAL A 220 -17.88 22.90 15.61
N ALA A 221 -18.46 21.71 15.71
CA ALA A 221 -19.80 21.43 15.19
C ALA A 221 -20.87 22.30 15.86
N ALA A 222 -20.79 22.49 17.17
CA ALA A 222 -21.70 23.37 17.89
C ALA A 222 -21.60 24.84 17.40
N LYS A 223 -20.38 25.32 17.15
CA LYS A 223 -20.13 26.65 16.62
C LYS A 223 -20.66 26.80 15.18
N GLU A 224 -20.50 25.78 14.37
CA GLU A 224 -20.90 25.75 12.96
C GLU A 224 -22.38 25.37 12.75
N GLY A 225 -23.10 25.02 13.84
CA GLY A 225 -24.50 24.64 13.81
C GLY A 225 -24.79 23.26 13.23
N ILE A 226 -23.76 22.37 13.19
CA ILE A 226 -23.87 21.00 12.70
C ILE A 226 -24.60 20.15 13.75
N LYS A 227 -25.59 19.36 13.32
CA LYS A 227 -26.37 18.48 14.20
C LYS A 227 -26.52 17.12 13.55
N ALA A 228 -26.28 16.06 14.32
CA ALA A 228 -26.49 14.68 13.87
C ALA A 228 -28.00 14.34 13.87
N SER A 229 -28.75 14.96 12.95
CA SER A 229 -30.18 14.74 12.77
C SER A 229 -30.63 15.32 11.43
N GLY A 230 -31.74 14.80 10.88
CA GLY A 230 -32.32 15.26 9.63
C GLY A 230 -31.74 14.54 8.41
N GLU A 231 -32.08 15.05 7.24
CA GLU A 231 -31.83 14.39 5.95
C GLU A 231 -30.34 14.07 5.70
N ASP A 232 -29.43 14.98 6.05
CA ASP A 232 -27.99 14.79 5.77
C ASP A 232 -27.40 13.72 6.69
N TYR A 233 -27.84 13.66 7.96
CA TYR A 233 -27.48 12.55 8.86
C TYR A 233 -28.07 11.22 8.37
N ASP A 234 -29.31 11.21 7.89
CA ASP A 234 -29.91 9.99 7.35
C ASP A 234 -29.14 9.49 6.11
N LYS A 235 -28.75 10.40 5.19
CA LYS A 235 -27.89 10.05 4.04
C LYS A 235 -26.53 9.49 4.47
N PHE A 236 -25.94 10.04 5.52
CA PHE A 236 -24.68 9.52 6.07
C PHE A 236 -24.85 8.08 6.58
N VAL A 237 -25.92 7.82 7.33
CA VAL A 237 -26.24 6.45 7.81
C VAL A 237 -26.50 5.50 6.65
N ASP A 238 -27.26 5.91 5.63
CA ASP A 238 -27.53 5.11 4.43
C ASP A 238 -26.24 4.80 3.67
N LYS A 239 -25.32 5.77 3.57
CA LYS A 239 -24.00 5.54 2.98
C LYS A 239 -23.17 4.54 3.79
N MET A 240 -23.17 4.65 5.12
CA MET A 240 -22.50 3.66 5.99
C MET A 240 -23.09 2.25 5.77
N MET A 241 -24.40 2.12 5.76
CA MET A 241 -25.07 0.84 5.51
C MET A 241 -24.65 0.23 4.17
N SER A 242 -24.66 1.03 3.11
CA SER A 242 -24.25 0.58 1.78
C SER A 242 -22.79 0.14 1.74
N THR A 243 -21.88 0.97 2.29
CA THR A 243 -20.43 0.71 2.28
C THR A 243 -20.08 -0.54 3.11
N LEU A 244 -20.70 -0.69 4.29
CA LEU A 244 -20.46 -1.78 5.22
C LEU A 244 -21.33 -3.00 4.97
N LYS A 245 -22.21 -2.94 3.95
CA LYS A 245 -23.12 -4.01 3.52
C LYS A 245 -24.12 -4.48 4.61
N PHE A 246 -24.67 -3.52 5.36
CA PHE A 246 -25.77 -3.77 6.28
C PHE A 246 -27.12 -3.61 5.57
N ASP A 247 -27.99 -4.59 5.70
CA ASP A 247 -29.35 -4.55 5.12
C ASP A 247 -30.33 -3.72 5.95
N LYS A 248 -30.08 -3.59 7.26
CA LYS A 248 -30.97 -2.91 8.20
C LYS A 248 -30.20 -1.97 9.11
N LYS A 249 -30.83 -0.84 9.42
CA LYS A 249 -30.29 0.17 10.33
C LYS A 249 -30.06 -0.37 11.75
N ASP A 250 -30.92 -1.27 12.21
CA ASP A 250 -30.77 -1.90 13.52
C ASP A 250 -29.50 -2.78 13.57
N ASP A 251 -29.21 -3.53 12.50
CA ASP A 251 -28.01 -4.37 12.42
C ASP A 251 -26.74 -3.50 12.42
N LEU A 252 -26.75 -2.33 11.74
CA LEU A 252 -25.67 -1.37 11.81
C LEU A 252 -25.47 -0.86 13.25
N PHE A 253 -26.56 -0.51 13.95
CA PHE A 253 -26.46 0.04 15.31
C PHE A 253 -26.18 -1.01 16.38
N ASP A 254 -26.43 -2.28 16.12
CA ASP A 254 -25.94 -3.39 16.95
C ASP A 254 -24.42 -3.49 16.95
N VAL A 255 -23.77 -3.12 15.83
CA VAL A 255 -22.30 -3.08 15.70
C VAL A 255 -21.76 -1.71 16.09
N TYR A 256 -22.26 -0.65 15.49
CA TYR A 256 -21.86 0.75 15.70
C TYR A 256 -22.88 1.45 16.59
N PRO A 257 -22.62 1.64 17.88
CA PRO A 257 -23.57 2.35 18.75
C PRO A 257 -24.05 3.68 18.14
N GLU A 258 -25.33 3.96 18.13
CA GLU A 258 -25.91 5.15 17.48
C GLU A 258 -25.25 6.46 17.93
N THR A 259 -24.87 6.55 19.20
CA THR A 259 -24.17 7.69 19.74
C THR A 259 -22.76 7.85 19.13
N MET A 260 -22.08 6.75 18.84
CA MET A 260 -20.81 6.75 18.10
C MET A 260 -21.02 7.22 16.64
N VAL A 261 -22.01 6.68 15.94
CA VAL A 261 -22.34 7.06 14.55
C VAL A 261 -22.68 8.56 14.46
N LYS A 262 -23.40 9.11 15.44
CA LYS A 262 -23.69 10.53 15.53
C LYS A 262 -22.42 11.39 15.67
N ARG A 263 -21.45 10.94 16.47
CA ARG A 263 -20.17 11.65 16.59
C ARG A 263 -19.32 11.54 15.33
N MET A 264 -19.27 10.36 14.72
CA MET A 264 -18.58 10.19 13.42
C MET A 264 -19.13 11.16 12.37
N TYR A 265 -20.45 11.30 12.29
CA TYR A 265 -21.07 12.28 11.41
C TYR A 265 -20.67 13.71 11.73
N ILE A 266 -20.76 14.09 13.01
CA ILE A 266 -20.39 15.44 13.50
C ILE A 266 -18.94 15.75 13.19
N GLU A 267 -18.05 14.81 13.45
CA GLU A 267 -16.62 14.96 13.16
C GLU A 267 -16.36 15.13 11.67
N GLN A 268 -16.94 14.25 10.84
CA GLN A 268 -16.75 14.31 9.40
C GLN A 268 -17.25 15.65 8.81
N GLU A 269 -18.48 16.05 9.13
CA GLU A 269 -19.04 17.31 8.61
C GLU A 269 -18.25 18.54 9.09
N ALA A 270 -17.74 18.51 10.32
CA ALA A 270 -16.93 19.60 10.85
C ALA A 270 -15.54 19.63 10.18
N LYS A 271 -14.90 18.47 9.98
CA LYS A 271 -13.64 18.35 9.23
C LYS A 271 -13.81 18.85 7.81
N ASP A 272 -14.78 18.34 7.06
CA ASP A 272 -15.05 18.73 5.67
C ASP A 272 -15.27 20.23 5.53
N LYS A 273 -15.97 20.84 6.48
CA LYS A 273 -16.22 22.26 6.48
C LYS A 273 -14.95 23.08 6.72
N LEU A 274 -14.09 22.66 7.66
CA LEU A 274 -12.83 23.35 7.92
C LEU A 274 -11.80 23.10 6.82
N ILE A 275 -11.71 21.91 6.24
CA ILE A 275 -10.82 21.58 5.12
C ILE A 275 -11.14 22.49 3.93
N LYS A 276 -12.43 22.66 3.58
CA LYS A 276 -12.86 23.58 2.50
C LYS A 276 -12.48 25.04 2.75
N GLN A 277 -12.29 25.44 4.01
CA GLN A 277 -11.90 26.81 4.39
C GLN A 277 -10.38 26.93 4.58
N ALA A 278 -9.66 25.81 4.73
CA ALA A 278 -8.23 25.80 4.96
C ALA A 278 -7.45 26.26 3.71
N LYS A 279 -6.38 27.00 3.93
CA LYS A 279 -5.39 27.31 2.90
C LYS A 279 -4.25 26.29 3.03
N VAL A 280 -4.36 25.20 2.28
CA VAL A 280 -3.35 24.15 2.26
C VAL A 280 -2.22 24.55 1.34
N LYS A 281 -0.97 24.48 1.81
CA LYS A 281 0.23 24.65 1.00
C LYS A 281 0.96 23.32 0.93
N TYR A 282 1.01 22.73 -0.24
CA TYR A 282 1.81 21.53 -0.49
C TYR A 282 3.28 21.93 -0.66
N VAL A 283 4.17 21.19 -0.01
CA VAL A 283 5.62 21.33 -0.15
C VAL A 283 6.14 20.03 -0.75
N GLU A 284 6.81 20.11 -1.90
CA GLU A 284 7.52 18.96 -2.45
C GLU A 284 8.68 18.61 -1.51
N THR A 285 8.64 17.40 -0.95
CA THR A 285 9.77 16.81 -0.22
C THR A 285 10.69 16.15 -1.24
N THR A 286 11.95 16.57 -1.32
CA THR A 286 12.96 15.87 -2.11
C THR A 286 13.46 14.66 -1.31
N SER A 287 13.88 13.60 -2.00
CA SER A 287 14.35 12.33 -1.41
C SER A 287 15.55 12.46 -0.43
N GLU A 288 16.15 13.65 -0.31
CA GLU A 288 17.21 13.93 0.66
C GLU A 288 16.67 14.20 2.08
N ASP A 289 15.42 14.64 2.24
CA ASP A 289 14.81 14.93 3.54
C ASP A 289 14.39 13.66 4.33
N THR A 290 14.32 12.51 3.67
CA THR A 290 13.89 11.24 4.29
C THR A 290 15.02 10.50 5.03
N THR A 291 16.29 10.87 4.83
CA THR A 291 17.46 10.14 5.36
C THR A 291 17.89 10.59 6.76
N GLU A 292 17.42 11.73 7.26
CA GLU A 292 17.85 12.24 8.59
C GLU A 292 16.99 11.76 9.77
N GLN A 293 15.81 11.16 9.55
CA GLN A 293 14.92 10.74 10.64
C GLN A 293 15.07 9.28 11.09
N THR A 294 15.87 8.46 10.41
CA THR A 294 16.04 7.02 10.75
C THR A 294 17.24 6.68 11.64
N GLN A 295 17.90 7.67 12.24
CA GLN A 295 19.09 7.44 13.10
C GLN A 295 18.88 7.63 14.61
N SER A 296 17.70 7.36 15.16
CA SER A 296 17.56 7.20 16.61
C SER A 296 16.42 6.25 16.95
N ASP A 297 16.60 4.97 16.79
CA ASP A 297 16.32 3.99 17.84
C ASP A 297 16.84 2.61 17.41
N GLY A 298 17.82 2.12 18.14
CA GLY A 298 18.36 0.78 17.94
C GLY A 298 17.57 -0.23 18.78
N SER A 299 16.81 -1.09 18.12
CA SER A 299 16.56 -2.44 18.65
C SER A 299 16.32 -3.38 17.48
N GLU A 300 17.20 -4.40 17.43
CA GLU A 300 17.09 -5.54 16.53
C GLU A 300 15.76 -6.26 16.72
N ASP A 301 15.00 -6.51 15.66
CA ASP A 301 14.29 -7.77 15.52
C ASP A 301 14.05 -8.11 14.05
N THR A 302 14.19 -9.39 13.80
CA THR A 302 14.22 -10.06 12.51
C THR A 302 12.81 -10.37 12.00
N GLY A 303 12.57 -10.16 10.70
CA GLY A 303 11.62 -11.04 10.00
C GLY A 303 10.48 -10.42 9.23
N ASN A 304 10.71 -10.27 7.95
CA ASN A 304 9.83 -10.64 6.85
C ASN A 304 8.70 -9.74 6.36
N THR A 305 8.83 -9.47 5.08
CA THR A 305 7.85 -9.20 4.00
C THR A 305 7.19 -7.84 3.87
N ASP A 306 7.66 -7.18 2.83
CA ASP A 306 6.95 -6.45 1.77
C ASP A 306 5.56 -5.87 2.07
N ASN A 307 5.55 -4.56 2.20
CA ASN A 307 4.66 -3.68 1.42
C ASN A 307 5.11 -2.22 1.61
N THR A 308 5.93 -1.72 0.72
CA THR A 308 6.28 -0.30 0.67
C THR A 308 5.16 0.47 0.00
N SER A 309 4.19 0.93 0.79
CA SER A 309 3.40 2.11 0.40
C SER A 309 4.17 3.33 0.86
N GLU A 310 4.72 4.08 -0.08
CA GLU A 310 5.35 5.39 0.18
C GLU A 310 4.30 6.34 0.75
N ASN A 311 4.36 6.58 2.06
CA ASN A 311 3.64 7.66 2.70
C ASN A 311 4.45 8.95 2.53
N ALA A 312 3.96 9.86 1.70
CA ALA A 312 4.45 11.22 1.65
C ALA A 312 4.10 11.93 2.96
N GLU A 313 5.09 12.24 3.78
CA GLU A 313 4.92 13.07 4.98
C GLU A 313 4.61 14.52 4.60
N VAL A 314 3.43 14.99 4.96
CA VAL A 314 3.02 16.40 4.84
C VAL A 314 3.55 17.16 6.05
N LYS A 315 4.63 17.92 5.92
CA LYS A 315 5.05 18.87 6.97
C LYS A 315 4.19 20.13 6.92
N ASP A 316 3.38 20.30 7.94
CA ASP A 316 2.41 21.37 8.11
C ASP A 316 3.02 22.73 8.48
N THR A 317 2.67 23.73 7.69
CA THR A 317 2.57 25.11 8.19
C THR A 317 1.17 25.64 7.88
N ILE A 318 0.26 25.50 8.86
CA ILE A 318 -1.05 26.15 8.79
C ILE A 318 -0.90 27.58 9.28
N ASP A 319 -0.99 28.55 8.37
CA ASP A 319 -1.06 29.97 8.71
C ASP A 319 -2.48 30.33 9.19
N THR A 320 -2.64 30.53 10.48
CA THR A 320 -3.92 30.89 11.13
C THR A 320 -4.17 32.40 11.21
N THR A 321 -3.55 33.22 10.38
CA THR A 321 -3.85 34.65 10.37
C THR A 321 -5.23 34.90 9.77
N THR A 322 -6.23 34.89 10.62
CA THR A 322 -7.56 35.44 10.34
C THR A 322 -7.43 36.96 10.25
N GLY A 323 -7.48 37.48 9.02
CA GLY A 323 -7.69 38.91 8.78
C GLY A 323 -9.03 39.36 9.39
N LYS A 324 -8.98 40.50 10.06
CA LYS A 324 -10.12 41.22 10.62
C LYS A 324 -11.17 41.56 9.59
#